data_ffe125faa445e7f08553eef62a355914
#
_entry.id   ffe125faa445e7f08553eef62a355914
#
_cell.length_a   1.000
_cell.length_b   1.000
_cell.length_c   1.000
_cell.angle_alpha   90.00
_cell.angle_beta   90.00
_cell.angle_gamma   90.00
#
_symmetry.space_group_name_H-M   'P 1'
#
loop_
_entity.id
_entity.type
_entity.pdbx_description
1 polymer ?
#
loop_
_entity_poly.entity_id
_entity_poly.type
_entity_poly.pdbx_seq_one_letter_code
_entity_poly.pdbx_strand_id
1 'polypeptide(L)'
;MQHPTSADIHRVREFLLDLQTRICAGLEQQERAGGGTAEFIIDDWQRTEGGGGRSRVLQNGEVIEKGGVMFSHINISKLPASATERHPQIAGAKAQALGVSLVIHPKNPNIPTSHANVRLFVAEPEGQDPVWWFGGGFDLTPFYPDDQDILDWHQTAYDLCQPFGENVYAEHKQWCDDYFYLKHRDEQRGVGGLFFDDLNQWDFETCFQYMQAVGNGYLAAILPIFEKHREQPYTEAQREFQLYRRGRYVEYNLVYDRGTLFGLQTGGRIESILVSLPNLAGWSYRPEWDENSPEKRLTDYYLKPRDWLGLQK
;
A
#
# COMPACT_ATOMS: atom_id res chain seq x y z
N MET A 1 -6.25 -4.35 -28.29
CA MET A 1 -5.87 -3.20 -27.43
C MET A 1 -4.50 -2.71 -27.87
N GLN A 2 -4.23 -1.42 -27.79
CA GLN A 2 -2.92 -0.88 -28.12
C GLN A 2 -1.93 -1.32 -27.03
N HIS A 3 -0.78 -1.89 -27.43
CA HIS A 3 0.26 -2.32 -26.49
C HIS A 3 1.11 -1.13 -26.07
N PRO A 4 1.62 -1.11 -24.81
CA PRO A 4 2.49 -0.04 -24.36
C PRO A 4 3.78 -0.01 -25.16
N THR A 5 4.16 1.18 -25.58
CA THR A 5 5.44 1.46 -26.22
C THR A 5 6.53 1.72 -25.19
N SER A 6 7.80 1.73 -25.61
CA SER A 6 8.89 2.17 -24.73
C SER A 6 8.70 3.60 -24.22
N ALA A 7 8.05 4.47 -25.00
CA ALA A 7 7.72 5.82 -24.58
C ALA A 7 6.66 5.85 -23.48
N ASP A 8 5.66 4.97 -23.55
CA ASP A 8 4.63 4.84 -22.51
C ASP A 8 5.23 4.33 -21.19
N ILE A 9 6.10 3.34 -21.26
CA ILE A 9 6.82 2.82 -20.09
C ILE A 9 7.69 3.92 -19.45
N HIS A 10 8.33 4.75 -20.27
CA HIS A 10 9.11 5.89 -19.78
C HIS A 10 8.22 6.93 -19.08
N ARG A 11 7.05 7.27 -19.64
CA ARG A 11 6.07 8.18 -19.01
C ARG A 11 5.60 7.64 -17.65
N VAL A 12 5.29 6.35 -17.56
CA VAL A 12 4.92 5.71 -16.29
C VAL A 12 6.06 5.79 -15.28
N ARG A 13 7.29 5.51 -15.71
CA ARG A 13 8.48 5.59 -14.84
C ARG A 13 8.70 7.01 -14.29
N GLU A 14 8.61 8.02 -15.11
CA GLU A 14 8.78 9.42 -14.69
C GLU A 14 7.68 9.83 -13.70
N PHE A 15 6.42 9.45 -13.94
CA PHE A 15 5.34 9.67 -12.99
C PHE A 15 5.61 9.02 -11.64
N LEU A 16 6.07 7.77 -11.62
CA LEU A 16 6.34 7.03 -10.38
C LEU A 16 7.49 7.66 -9.56
N LEU A 17 8.55 8.13 -10.21
CA LEU A 17 9.65 8.85 -9.55
C LEU A 17 9.22 10.19 -8.96
N ASP A 18 8.40 10.94 -9.70
CA ASP A 18 7.79 12.18 -9.21
C ASP A 18 6.84 11.90 -8.04
N LEU A 19 5.98 10.88 -8.15
CA LEU A 19 5.08 10.47 -7.09
C LEU A 19 5.84 10.12 -5.80
N GLN A 20 6.92 9.33 -5.91
CA GLN A 20 7.78 9.03 -4.76
C GLN A 20 8.31 10.31 -4.11
N THR A 21 8.74 11.26 -4.91
CA THR A 21 9.31 12.54 -4.42
C THR A 21 8.27 13.37 -3.69
N ARG A 22 7.07 13.50 -4.27
CA ARG A 22 5.96 14.25 -3.63
C ARG A 22 5.49 13.59 -2.34
N ILE A 23 5.37 12.26 -2.32
CA ILE A 23 4.98 11.53 -1.11
C ILE A 23 5.99 11.77 0.02
N CYS A 24 7.29 11.61 -0.24
CA CYS A 24 8.32 11.86 0.77
C CYS A 24 8.29 13.30 1.27
N ALA A 25 8.19 14.28 0.38
CA ALA A 25 8.13 15.69 0.75
C ALA A 25 6.90 16.02 1.64
N GLY A 26 5.72 15.48 1.31
CA GLY A 26 4.50 15.66 2.12
C GLY A 26 4.62 15.03 3.50
N LEU A 27 5.20 13.84 3.61
CA LEU A 27 5.43 13.17 4.89
C LEU A 27 6.49 13.85 5.74
N GLU A 28 7.59 14.31 5.15
CA GLU A 28 8.61 15.11 5.85
C GLU A 28 8.06 16.43 6.36
N GLN A 29 7.08 17.01 5.64
CA GLN A 29 6.39 18.22 6.14
C GLN A 29 5.61 17.91 7.43
N GLN A 30 4.95 16.75 7.52
CA GLN A 30 4.26 16.34 8.74
C GLN A 30 5.26 16.06 9.89
N GLU A 31 6.40 15.43 9.58
CA GLU A 31 7.47 15.22 10.56
C GLU A 31 7.96 16.55 11.14
N ARG A 32 8.29 17.52 10.28
CA ARG A 32 8.72 18.86 10.71
C ARG A 32 7.63 19.62 11.48
N ALA A 33 6.38 19.51 11.05
CA ALA A 33 5.25 20.17 11.74
C ALA A 33 5.00 19.62 13.14
N GLY A 34 5.35 18.35 13.40
CA GLY A 34 5.32 17.74 14.73
C GLY A 34 6.62 17.90 15.54
N GLY A 35 7.52 18.77 15.10
CA GLY A 35 8.78 19.07 15.80
C GLY A 35 9.93 18.10 15.52
N GLY A 36 9.73 17.13 14.63
CA GLY A 36 10.77 16.18 14.23
C GLY A 36 11.72 16.76 13.17
N THR A 37 12.88 16.13 13.04
CA THR A 37 13.93 16.50 12.08
C THR A 37 14.32 15.34 11.17
N ALA A 38 13.66 14.21 11.29
CA ALA A 38 13.96 13.04 10.47
C ALA A 38 13.58 13.29 9.00
N GLU A 39 14.42 12.82 8.10
CA GLU A 39 14.27 12.92 6.66
C GLU A 39 14.38 11.53 6.02
N PHE A 40 13.84 11.37 4.81
CA PHE A 40 14.00 10.13 4.05
C PHE A 40 15.43 9.97 3.53
N ILE A 41 16.14 8.97 4.03
CA ILE A 41 17.43 8.53 3.49
C ILE A 41 17.16 7.94 2.09
N ILE A 42 17.95 8.37 1.11
CA ILE A 42 17.87 7.91 -0.28
C ILE A 42 18.93 6.84 -0.51
N ASP A 43 18.51 5.71 -1.05
CA ASP A 43 19.37 4.60 -1.42
C ASP A 43 19.01 4.11 -2.83
N ASP A 44 19.81 4.54 -3.82
CA ASP A 44 19.69 4.11 -5.21
C ASP A 44 20.42 2.78 -5.41
N TRP A 45 19.77 1.82 -6.04
CA TRP A 45 20.32 0.49 -6.26
C TRP A 45 20.07 -0.03 -7.66
N GLN A 46 20.94 -0.93 -8.12
CA GLN A 46 20.83 -1.60 -9.40
C GLN A 46 20.89 -3.11 -9.23
N ARG A 47 20.30 -3.86 -10.14
CA ARG A 47 20.36 -5.31 -10.23
C ARG A 47 21.32 -5.73 -11.33
N THR A 48 22.06 -6.80 -11.10
CA THR A 48 22.93 -7.44 -12.12
C THR A 48 22.13 -7.98 -13.30
N GLU A 49 20.90 -8.42 -13.06
CA GLU A 49 19.99 -8.96 -14.09
C GLU A 49 19.25 -7.86 -14.88
N GLY A 50 19.50 -6.60 -14.54
CA GLY A 50 18.91 -5.43 -15.18
C GLY A 50 17.79 -4.76 -14.37
N GLY A 51 17.71 -3.45 -14.53
CA GLY A 51 16.83 -2.60 -13.75
C GLY A 51 17.43 -2.19 -12.42
N GLY A 52 16.62 -1.56 -11.59
CA GLY A 52 17.02 -1.04 -10.29
C GLY A 52 15.87 -0.35 -9.58
N GLY A 53 16.19 0.48 -8.61
CA GLY A 53 15.19 1.24 -7.88
C GLY A 53 15.81 2.29 -6.98
N ARG A 54 14.93 2.98 -6.28
CA ARG A 54 15.26 3.97 -5.27
C ARG A 54 14.45 3.68 -4.01
N SER A 55 15.13 3.31 -2.95
CA SER A 55 14.53 3.20 -1.63
C SER A 55 14.62 4.54 -0.92
N ARG A 56 13.52 5.01 -0.38
CA ARG A 56 13.49 6.15 0.53
C ARG A 56 12.95 5.68 1.87
N VAL A 57 13.75 5.81 2.93
CA VAL A 57 13.45 5.26 4.26
C VAL A 57 13.62 6.36 5.31
N LEU A 58 12.57 6.63 6.07
CA LEU A 58 12.60 7.48 7.25
C LEU A 58 12.46 6.57 8.49
N GLN A 59 13.31 6.79 9.48
CA GLN A 59 13.30 6.03 10.74
C GLN A 59 13.50 6.95 11.93
N ASN A 60 12.94 6.54 13.07
CA ASN A 60 13.09 7.21 14.36
C ASN A 60 12.66 8.68 14.37
N GLY A 61 11.63 9.03 13.56
CA GLY A 61 11.02 10.35 13.59
C GLY A 61 10.15 10.57 14.82
N GLU A 62 9.78 11.81 15.06
CA GLU A 62 8.87 12.19 16.16
C GLU A 62 7.42 11.92 15.80
N VAL A 63 7.04 12.05 14.53
CA VAL A 63 5.71 11.75 13.99
C VAL A 63 5.70 10.40 13.27
N ILE A 64 6.68 10.17 12.40
CA ILE A 64 6.82 8.93 11.62
C ILE A 64 7.91 8.07 12.25
N GLU A 65 7.51 7.05 13.00
CA GLU A 65 8.46 6.14 13.62
C GLU A 65 9.25 5.33 12.58
N LYS A 66 8.58 4.89 11.52
CA LYS A 66 9.19 4.27 10.36
C LYS A 66 8.32 4.49 9.11
N GLY A 67 8.95 4.87 8.04
CA GLY A 67 8.31 4.96 6.73
C GLY A 67 9.23 4.49 5.63
N GLY A 68 8.69 3.76 4.67
CA GLY A 68 9.40 3.37 3.46
C GLY A 68 8.59 3.72 2.23
N VAL A 69 9.21 4.40 1.27
CA VAL A 69 8.62 4.72 -0.04
C VAL A 69 9.58 4.19 -1.10
N MET A 70 9.21 3.07 -1.72
CA MET A 70 10.07 2.26 -2.58
C MET A 70 9.66 2.42 -4.03
N PHE A 71 10.53 2.97 -4.86
CA PHE A 71 10.42 2.89 -6.31
C PHE A 71 11.25 1.72 -6.81
N SER A 72 10.73 0.94 -7.75
CA SER A 72 11.47 -0.06 -8.49
C SER A 72 11.08 -0.08 -9.98
N HIS A 73 12.05 -0.38 -10.84
CA HIS A 73 11.84 -0.74 -12.23
C HIS A 73 12.80 -1.89 -12.53
N ILE A 74 12.28 -3.11 -12.57
CA ILE A 74 13.07 -4.33 -12.70
C ILE A 74 12.77 -5.04 -14.01
N ASN A 75 13.81 -5.60 -14.61
CA ASN A 75 13.71 -6.51 -15.76
C ASN A 75 13.78 -7.96 -15.26
N ILE A 76 12.95 -8.80 -15.80
CA ILE A 76 12.85 -10.21 -15.49
C ILE A 76 13.13 -10.97 -16.77
N SER A 77 14.24 -11.71 -16.80
CA SER A 77 14.66 -12.44 -18.00
C SER A 77 13.76 -13.64 -18.30
N LYS A 78 13.15 -14.21 -17.26
CA LYS A 78 12.25 -15.37 -17.37
C LYS A 78 11.28 -15.39 -16.19
N LEU A 79 9.99 -15.26 -16.47
CA LEU A 79 8.93 -15.34 -15.44
C LEU A 79 8.83 -16.77 -14.90
N PRO A 80 8.91 -16.96 -13.56
CA PRO A 80 8.72 -18.27 -12.94
C PRO A 80 7.26 -18.73 -13.07
N ALA A 81 7.03 -20.03 -13.15
CA ALA A 81 5.68 -20.60 -13.27
C ALA A 81 4.78 -20.21 -12.08
N SER A 82 5.34 -20.08 -10.88
CA SER A 82 4.59 -19.63 -9.68
C SER A 82 4.05 -18.18 -9.77
N ALA A 83 4.68 -17.35 -10.61
CA ALA A 83 4.22 -15.97 -10.84
C ALA A 83 3.17 -15.85 -11.96
N THR A 84 2.88 -16.96 -12.66
CA THR A 84 2.05 -16.97 -13.87
C THR A 84 0.79 -17.83 -13.73
N GLU A 85 0.41 -18.23 -12.50
CA GLU A 85 -0.78 -19.07 -12.26
C GLU A 85 -2.05 -18.49 -12.86
N ARG A 86 -2.23 -17.17 -12.77
CA ARG A 86 -3.39 -16.46 -13.35
C ARG A 86 -3.23 -16.18 -14.86
N HIS A 87 -2.00 -16.17 -15.35
CA HIS A 87 -1.65 -15.83 -16.73
C HIS A 87 -0.67 -16.87 -17.30
N PRO A 88 -1.07 -18.14 -17.47
CA PRO A 88 -0.16 -19.21 -17.90
C PRO A 88 0.49 -18.95 -19.26
N GLN A 89 -0.11 -18.12 -20.11
CA GLN A 89 0.40 -17.75 -21.43
C GLN A 89 1.70 -16.93 -21.38
N ILE A 90 2.04 -16.30 -20.25
CA ILE A 90 3.29 -15.55 -20.09
C ILE A 90 4.39 -16.32 -19.35
N ALA A 91 4.18 -17.62 -19.06
CA ALA A 91 5.18 -18.44 -18.39
C ALA A 91 6.47 -18.50 -19.21
N GLY A 92 7.59 -18.20 -18.58
CA GLY A 92 8.89 -18.15 -19.23
C GLY A 92 9.17 -16.92 -20.10
N ALA A 93 8.23 -16.01 -20.25
CA ALA A 93 8.42 -14.76 -20.99
C ALA A 93 9.39 -13.81 -20.28
N LYS A 94 10.01 -12.93 -21.05
CA LYS A 94 10.65 -11.72 -20.50
C LYS A 94 9.57 -10.78 -19.99
N ALA A 95 9.88 -10.06 -18.92
CA ALA A 95 8.95 -9.10 -18.38
C ALA A 95 9.67 -7.91 -17.74
N GLN A 96 8.93 -6.85 -17.50
CA GLN A 96 9.35 -5.74 -16.67
C GLN A 96 8.22 -5.35 -15.74
N ALA A 97 8.58 -4.95 -14.53
CA ALA A 97 7.66 -4.45 -13.52
C ALA A 97 8.21 -3.14 -12.95
N LEU A 98 7.37 -2.13 -12.89
CA LEU A 98 7.73 -0.85 -12.30
C LEU A 98 6.61 -0.33 -11.42
N GLY A 99 6.98 0.24 -10.27
CA GLY A 99 5.99 0.72 -9.31
C GLY A 99 6.59 1.51 -8.16
N VAL A 100 5.69 2.12 -7.40
CA VAL A 100 5.97 2.68 -6.08
C VAL A 100 5.13 1.92 -5.07
N SER A 101 5.76 1.48 -3.98
CA SER A 101 5.11 0.87 -2.83
C SER A 101 5.55 1.60 -1.57
N LEU A 102 4.63 1.80 -0.65
CA LEU A 102 4.95 2.46 0.62
C LEU A 102 4.20 1.85 1.80
N VAL A 103 4.81 1.93 2.96
CA VAL A 103 4.16 1.72 4.26
C VAL A 103 4.67 2.77 5.23
N ILE A 104 3.75 3.42 5.93
CA ILE A 104 4.06 4.44 6.92
C ILE A 104 3.52 3.99 8.27
N HIS A 105 4.42 3.91 9.26
CA HIS A 105 4.12 3.57 10.65
C HIS A 105 4.31 4.80 11.54
N PRO A 106 3.24 5.55 11.85
CA PRO A 106 3.31 6.70 12.75
C PRO A 106 3.59 6.27 14.21
N LYS A 107 4.26 7.15 14.97
CA LYS A 107 4.56 6.91 16.39
C LYS A 107 3.30 7.01 17.25
N ASN A 108 2.46 8.01 16.98
CA ASN A 108 1.22 8.23 17.72
C ASN A 108 0.16 7.16 17.37
N PRO A 109 -0.40 6.42 18.35
CA PRO A 109 -1.42 5.40 18.12
C PRO A 109 -2.73 5.94 17.52
N ASN A 110 -3.01 7.24 17.61
CA ASN A 110 -4.18 7.85 16.99
C ASN A 110 -4.02 8.09 15.48
N ILE A 111 -2.79 7.97 14.94
CA ILE A 111 -2.55 8.02 13.51
C ILE A 111 -2.44 6.59 12.97
N PRO A 112 -3.26 6.20 12.00
CA PRO A 112 -3.22 4.86 11.41
C PRO A 112 -1.91 4.55 10.70
N THR A 113 -1.52 3.29 10.65
CA THR A 113 -0.59 2.79 9.62
C THR A 113 -1.30 2.89 8.27
N SER A 114 -0.58 3.35 7.25
CA SER A 114 -1.09 3.44 5.89
C SER A 114 -0.17 2.75 4.90
N HIS A 115 -0.76 2.15 3.88
CA HIS A 115 -0.08 1.49 2.77
C HIS A 115 -0.63 2.04 1.45
N ALA A 116 0.23 2.16 0.46
CA ALA A 116 -0.18 2.35 -0.93
C ALA A 116 0.79 1.64 -1.88
N ASN A 117 0.26 1.23 -3.01
CA ASN A 117 1.05 0.67 -4.10
C ASN A 117 0.42 1.10 -5.43
N VAL A 118 1.23 1.46 -6.40
CA VAL A 118 0.83 1.64 -7.80
C VAL A 118 1.91 1.10 -8.71
N ARG A 119 1.53 0.30 -9.71
CA ARG A 119 2.49 -0.43 -10.55
C ARG A 119 1.98 -0.67 -11.96
N LEU A 120 2.91 -0.85 -12.89
CA LEU A 120 2.72 -1.40 -14.23
C LEU A 120 3.53 -2.69 -14.35
N PHE A 121 2.92 -3.70 -14.95
CA PHE A 121 3.57 -4.93 -15.38
C PHE A 121 3.42 -5.10 -16.89
N VAL A 122 4.51 -5.51 -17.56
CA VAL A 122 4.51 -5.83 -19.01
C VAL A 122 5.30 -7.12 -19.21
N ALA A 123 4.70 -8.09 -19.86
CA ALA A 123 5.35 -9.35 -20.29
C ALA A 123 5.38 -9.42 -21.82
N GLU A 124 6.47 -9.97 -22.35
CA GLU A 124 6.75 -10.10 -23.80
C GLU A 124 6.92 -11.59 -24.14
N PRO A 125 5.82 -12.37 -24.29
CA PRO A 125 5.89 -13.76 -24.69
C PRO A 125 6.38 -13.86 -26.14
N GLU A 126 7.22 -14.83 -26.44
CA GLU A 126 7.82 -15.01 -27.75
C GLU A 126 6.75 -15.30 -28.81
N GLY A 127 6.76 -14.54 -29.91
CA GLY A 127 5.81 -14.70 -31.04
C GLY A 127 4.36 -14.30 -30.74
N GLN A 128 4.11 -13.61 -29.64
CA GLN A 128 2.80 -13.12 -29.27
C GLN A 128 2.87 -11.63 -28.94
N ASP A 129 1.69 -10.99 -28.88
CA ASP A 129 1.57 -9.62 -28.44
C ASP A 129 1.93 -9.48 -26.95
N PRO A 130 2.50 -8.34 -26.52
CA PRO A 130 2.76 -8.06 -25.11
C PRO A 130 1.49 -8.15 -24.26
N VAL A 131 1.63 -8.72 -23.07
CA VAL A 131 0.58 -8.76 -22.05
C VAL A 131 0.94 -7.75 -20.96
N TRP A 132 0.02 -6.87 -20.64
CA TRP A 132 0.27 -5.81 -19.68
C TRP A 132 -0.94 -5.57 -18.78
N TRP A 133 -0.69 -5.05 -17.59
CA TRP A 133 -1.73 -4.56 -16.69
C TRP A 133 -1.18 -3.58 -15.67
N PHE A 134 -2.06 -2.74 -15.14
CA PHE A 134 -1.79 -1.94 -13.97
C PHE A 134 -2.33 -2.64 -12.71
N GLY A 135 -1.72 -2.32 -11.57
CA GLY A 135 -2.18 -2.74 -10.26
C GLY A 135 -1.90 -1.66 -9.23
N GLY A 136 -2.60 -1.71 -8.11
CA GLY A 136 -2.38 -0.75 -7.06
C GLY A 136 -3.49 -0.69 -6.03
N GLY A 137 -3.49 0.41 -5.28
CA GLY A 137 -4.45 0.69 -4.25
C GLY A 137 -3.80 1.40 -3.05
N PHE A 138 -4.62 1.68 -2.05
CA PHE A 138 -4.17 2.14 -0.74
C PHE A 138 -5.15 1.65 0.34
N ASP A 139 -4.64 1.36 1.53
CA ASP A 139 -5.44 0.92 2.66
C ASP A 139 -4.96 1.50 3.99
N LEU A 140 -5.89 1.59 4.94
CA LEU A 140 -5.72 2.22 6.24
C LEU A 140 -5.87 1.22 7.37
N THR A 141 -4.89 1.20 8.29
CA THR A 141 -4.86 0.30 9.46
C THR A 141 -4.84 1.12 10.75
N PRO A 142 -6.00 1.52 11.28
CA PRO A 142 -6.09 2.25 12.53
C PRO A 142 -5.90 1.35 13.76
N PHE A 143 -5.49 1.99 14.87
CA PHE A 143 -5.43 1.38 16.20
C PHE A 143 -6.51 1.96 17.12
N TYR A 144 -6.73 3.26 17.04
CA TYR A 144 -7.82 4.01 17.68
C TYR A 144 -8.57 4.78 16.59
N PRO A 145 -9.50 4.12 15.89
CA PRO A 145 -10.17 4.70 14.73
C PRO A 145 -11.05 5.89 15.10
N ASP A 146 -11.00 6.92 14.24
CA ASP A 146 -11.94 8.02 14.20
C ASP A 146 -12.91 7.80 13.03
N ASP A 147 -14.21 7.88 13.29
CA ASP A 147 -15.25 7.58 12.29
C ASP A 147 -15.16 8.55 11.10
N GLN A 148 -14.87 9.83 11.35
CA GLN A 148 -14.78 10.84 10.29
C GLN A 148 -13.57 10.63 9.40
N ASP A 149 -12.41 10.25 9.97
CA ASP A 149 -11.22 9.95 9.19
C ASP A 149 -11.47 8.78 8.24
N ILE A 150 -12.21 7.76 8.69
CA ILE A 150 -12.56 6.61 7.85
C ILE A 150 -13.51 7.03 6.73
N LEU A 151 -14.51 7.86 7.04
CA LEU A 151 -15.44 8.39 6.03
C LEU A 151 -14.70 9.23 4.99
N ASP A 152 -13.82 10.14 5.40
CA ASP A 152 -13.06 11.01 4.50
C ASP A 152 -12.07 10.21 3.65
N TRP A 153 -11.45 9.17 4.23
CA TRP A 153 -10.59 8.22 3.52
C TRP A 153 -11.34 7.51 2.40
N HIS A 154 -12.50 6.95 2.71
CA HIS A 154 -13.32 6.25 1.74
C HIS A 154 -14.01 7.20 0.75
N GLN A 155 -14.37 8.42 1.17
CA GLN A 155 -14.90 9.45 0.27
C GLN A 155 -13.85 9.85 -0.78
N THR A 156 -12.61 10.08 -0.36
CA THR A 156 -11.50 10.33 -1.29
C THR A 156 -11.33 9.17 -2.26
N ALA A 157 -11.37 7.93 -1.77
CA ALA A 157 -11.29 6.73 -2.62
C ALA A 157 -12.46 6.64 -3.61
N TYR A 158 -13.67 6.98 -3.19
CA TYR A 158 -14.86 7.02 -4.04
C TYR A 158 -14.73 8.08 -5.14
N ASP A 159 -14.39 9.31 -4.75
CA ASP A 159 -14.34 10.45 -5.66
C ASP A 159 -13.32 10.23 -6.79
N LEU A 160 -12.16 9.66 -6.48
CA LEU A 160 -11.14 9.37 -7.52
C LEU A 160 -11.53 8.22 -8.46
N CYS A 161 -12.44 7.33 -8.04
CA CYS A 161 -12.96 6.25 -8.89
C CYS A 161 -14.07 6.71 -9.85
N GLN A 162 -14.83 7.74 -9.49
CA GLN A 162 -16.02 8.18 -10.23
C GLN A 162 -15.79 8.48 -11.73
N PRO A 163 -14.68 9.12 -12.14
CA PRO A 163 -14.41 9.39 -13.56
C PRO A 163 -14.24 8.13 -14.41
N PHE A 164 -14.02 6.97 -13.78
CA PHE A 164 -13.71 5.69 -14.44
C PHE A 164 -14.89 4.70 -14.46
N GLY A 165 -15.97 5.00 -13.75
CA GLY A 165 -17.21 4.20 -13.76
C GLY A 165 -17.88 4.11 -12.39
N GLU A 166 -19.21 3.94 -12.41
CA GLU A 166 -20.04 3.95 -11.20
C GLU A 166 -19.69 2.82 -10.20
N ASN A 167 -19.25 1.67 -10.69
CA ASN A 167 -18.97 0.49 -9.88
C ASN A 167 -17.50 0.35 -9.46
N VAL A 168 -16.58 1.15 -10.01
CA VAL A 168 -15.13 0.99 -9.82
C VAL A 168 -14.75 1.03 -8.34
N TYR A 169 -15.30 1.97 -7.58
CA TYR A 169 -15.06 2.03 -6.14
C TYR A 169 -15.55 0.76 -5.43
N ALA A 170 -16.79 0.34 -5.67
CA ALA A 170 -17.37 -0.81 -4.98
C ALA A 170 -16.59 -2.10 -5.27
N GLU A 171 -16.19 -2.33 -6.53
CA GLU A 171 -15.39 -3.48 -6.95
C GLU A 171 -13.99 -3.47 -6.31
N HIS A 172 -13.29 -2.34 -6.35
CA HIS A 172 -11.93 -2.24 -5.83
C HIS A 172 -11.89 -2.17 -4.30
N LYS A 173 -12.92 -1.62 -3.65
CA LYS A 173 -13.10 -1.68 -2.20
C LYS A 173 -13.35 -3.11 -1.73
N GLN A 174 -14.23 -3.85 -2.37
CA GLN A 174 -14.47 -5.26 -2.05
C GLN A 174 -13.20 -6.09 -2.25
N TRP A 175 -12.47 -5.86 -3.35
CA TRP A 175 -11.21 -6.55 -3.58
C TRP A 175 -10.17 -6.22 -2.51
N CYS A 176 -10.12 -4.97 -2.03
CA CYS A 176 -9.28 -4.56 -0.91
C CYS A 176 -9.62 -5.35 0.36
N ASP A 177 -10.90 -5.47 0.71
CA ASP A 177 -11.35 -6.23 1.86
C ASP A 177 -10.94 -7.72 1.75
N ASP A 178 -11.14 -8.33 0.59
CA ASP A 178 -10.80 -9.74 0.36
C ASP A 178 -9.28 -9.97 0.39
N TYR A 179 -8.51 -9.04 -0.15
CA TYR A 179 -7.05 -9.15 -0.23
C TYR A 179 -6.37 -9.01 1.13
N PHE A 180 -6.79 -8.03 1.94
CA PHE A 180 -6.15 -7.71 3.22
C PHE A 180 -6.78 -8.43 4.43
N TYR A 181 -7.49 -9.51 4.20
CA TYR A 181 -8.10 -10.32 5.25
C TYR A 181 -7.09 -11.31 5.89
N LEU A 182 -6.99 -11.28 7.22
CA LEU A 182 -6.17 -12.22 7.99
C LEU A 182 -6.99 -13.49 8.30
N LYS A 183 -6.88 -14.49 7.46
CA LYS A 183 -7.69 -15.72 7.54
C LYS A 183 -7.56 -16.45 8.88
N HIS A 184 -6.36 -16.49 9.46
CA HIS A 184 -6.09 -17.18 10.73
C HIS A 184 -6.53 -16.38 11.96
N ARG A 185 -6.96 -15.13 11.79
CA ARG A 185 -7.47 -14.24 12.83
C ARG A 185 -8.96 -13.94 12.69
N ASP A 186 -9.56 -14.26 11.54
CA ASP A 186 -10.94 -13.91 11.18
C ASP A 186 -11.21 -12.40 11.30
N GLU A 187 -10.25 -11.58 10.84
CA GLU A 187 -10.33 -10.11 10.89
C GLU A 187 -9.69 -9.45 9.68
N GLN A 188 -10.12 -8.23 9.38
CA GLN A 188 -9.48 -7.37 8.40
C GLN A 188 -8.15 -6.82 8.94
N ARG A 189 -7.17 -6.54 8.06
CA ARG A 189 -5.95 -5.84 8.43
C ARG A 189 -6.23 -4.43 8.97
N GLY A 190 -7.21 -3.75 8.40
CA GLY A 190 -7.64 -2.42 8.75
C GLY A 190 -9.07 -2.14 8.29
N VAL A 191 -9.35 -0.90 7.93
CA VAL A 191 -10.66 -0.45 7.47
C VAL A 191 -10.79 -0.45 5.94
N GLY A 192 -9.77 -0.94 5.23
CA GLY A 192 -9.76 -1.05 3.78
C GLY A 192 -9.38 0.26 3.07
N GLY A 193 -9.87 0.38 1.87
CA GLY A 193 -9.59 1.43 0.90
C GLY A 193 -9.81 0.91 -0.51
N LEU A 194 -8.79 0.93 -1.37
CA LEU A 194 -8.84 0.41 -2.73
C LEU A 194 -7.75 -0.64 -2.96
N PHE A 195 -8.08 -1.67 -3.71
CA PHE A 195 -7.11 -2.60 -4.29
C PHE A 195 -7.57 -3.05 -5.67
N PHE A 196 -6.66 -3.04 -6.63
CA PHE A 196 -6.86 -3.57 -7.97
C PHE A 196 -5.59 -4.22 -8.49
N ASP A 197 -5.76 -5.23 -9.31
CA ASP A 197 -4.70 -5.96 -10.00
C ASP A 197 -5.20 -6.38 -11.37
N ASP A 198 -4.30 -6.81 -12.26
CA ASP A 198 -4.67 -7.25 -13.62
C ASP A 198 -5.53 -6.21 -14.40
N LEU A 199 -5.41 -4.90 -14.08
CA LEU A 199 -6.23 -3.85 -14.69
C LEU A 199 -5.76 -3.55 -16.10
N ASN A 200 -6.52 -4.03 -17.09
CA ASN A 200 -6.35 -3.77 -18.52
C ASN A 200 -7.68 -3.74 -19.27
N GLN A 201 -8.78 -3.52 -18.54
CA GLN A 201 -10.14 -3.52 -19.11
C GLN A 201 -10.44 -2.26 -19.95
N TRP A 202 -9.66 -1.20 -19.78
CA TRP A 202 -9.69 0.02 -20.57
C TRP A 202 -8.45 0.09 -21.47
N ASP A 203 -8.35 1.12 -22.31
CA ASP A 203 -7.13 1.38 -23.04
C ASP A 203 -5.98 1.75 -22.08
N PHE A 204 -4.75 1.70 -22.59
CA PHE A 204 -3.56 1.95 -21.76
C PHE A 204 -3.58 3.33 -21.08
N GLU A 205 -4.00 4.36 -21.81
CA GLU A 205 -4.02 5.73 -21.29
C GLU A 205 -5.03 5.88 -20.17
N THR A 206 -6.23 5.32 -20.32
CA THR A 206 -7.26 5.33 -19.27
C THR A 206 -6.83 4.54 -18.02
N CYS A 207 -6.23 3.35 -18.20
CA CYS A 207 -5.66 2.58 -17.08
C CYS A 207 -4.53 3.34 -16.39
N PHE A 208 -3.68 4.04 -17.16
CA PHE A 208 -2.61 4.87 -16.60
C PHE A 208 -3.17 6.07 -15.83
N GLN A 209 -4.17 6.76 -16.35
CA GLN A 209 -4.85 7.85 -15.65
C GLN A 209 -5.49 7.38 -14.34
N TYR A 210 -6.09 6.20 -14.33
CA TYR A 210 -6.63 5.61 -13.10
C TYR A 210 -5.52 5.34 -12.07
N MET A 211 -4.43 4.71 -12.49
CA MET A 211 -3.27 4.49 -11.61
C MET A 211 -2.71 5.82 -11.06
N GLN A 212 -2.66 6.87 -11.90
CA GLN A 212 -2.24 8.21 -11.46
C GLN A 212 -3.21 8.82 -10.45
N ALA A 213 -4.51 8.67 -10.66
CA ALA A 213 -5.53 9.16 -9.73
C ALA A 213 -5.38 8.49 -8.36
N VAL A 214 -5.21 7.16 -8.32
CA VAL A 214 -4.99 6.41 -7.08
C VAL A 214 -3.70 6.82 -6.39
N GLY A 215 -2.58 6.91 -7.11
CA GLY A 215 -1.30 7.33 -6.54
C GLY A 215 -1.32 8.75 -5.97
N ASN A 216 -1.92 9.70 -6.70
CA ASN A 216 -2.06 11.09 -6.26
C ASN A 216 -3.04 11.22 -5.08
N GLY A 217 -4.10 10.41 -5.06
CA GLY A 217 -5.12 10.44 -4.02
C GLY A 217 -4.61 10.03 -2.64
N TYR A 218 -3.55 9.22 -2.55
CA TYR A 218 -2.99 8.78 -1.28
C TYR A 218 -2.63 9.95 -0.34
N LEU A 219 -1.90 10.95 -0.83
CA LEU A 219 -1.55 12.11 -0.01
C LEU A 219 -2.78 12.92 0.40
N ALA A 220 -3.72 13.11 -0.50
CA ALA A 220 -4.96 13.83 -0.21
C ALA A 220 -5.79 13.15 0.90
N ALA A 221 -5.75 11.81 0.96
CA ALA A 221 -6.45 11.03 1.96
C ALA A 221 -5.73 10.97 3.32
N ILE A 222 -4.38 10.88 3.32
CA ILE A 222 -3.64 10.61 4.57
C ILE A 222 -3.18 11.87 5.30
N LEU A 223 -2.83 12.95 4.60
CA LEU A 223 -2.27 14.14 5.25
C LEU A 223 -3.23 14.81 6.23
N PRO A 224 -4.55 14.93 5.97
CA PRO A 224 -5.52 15.47 6.94
C PRO A 224 -5.54 14.69 8.25
N ILE A 225 -5.38 13.35 8.19
CA ILE A 225 -5.33 12.48 9.38
C ILE A 225 -4.08 12.80 10.23
N PHE A 226 -2.92 12.98 9.58
CA PHE A 226 -1.71 13.42 10.28
C PHE A 226 -1.89 14.79 10.92
N GLU A 227 -2.44 15.75 10.20
CA GLU A 227 -2.68 17.12 10.69
C GLU A 227 -3.59 17.14 11.91
N LYS A 228 -4.63 16.30 11.91
CA LYS A 228 -5.59 16.19 13.00
C LYS A 228 -5.01 15.55 14.27
N HIS A 229 -4.17 14.52 14.12
CA HIS A 229 -3.82 13.64 15.24
C HIS A 229 -2.35 13.69 15.68
N ARG A 230 -1.42 14.34 14.93
CA ARG A 230 0.01 14.31 15.28
C ARG A 230 0.34 14.87 16.68
N GLU A 231 -0.44 15.84 17.15
CA GLU A 231 -0.27 16.46 18.47
C GLU A 231 -1.24 15.90 19.53
N GLN A 232 -2.09 14.96 19.16
CA GLN A 232 -3.03 14.34 20.10
C GLN A 232 -2.28 13.55 21.14
N PRO A 233 -2.50 13.81 22.44
CA PRO A 233 -1.84 13.05 23.51
C PRO A 233 -2.32 11.60 23.52
N TYR A 234 -1.44 10.71 23.92
CA TYR A 234 -1.75 9.29 24.10
C TYR A 234 -1.06 8.73 25.34
N THR A 235 -1.60 7.64 25.86
CA THR A 235 -1.07 6.94 27.03
C THR A 235 -0.13 5.81 26.62
N GLU A 236 0.66 5.31 27.57
CA GLU A 236 1.50 4.13 27.35
C GLU A 236 0.66 2.88 27.03
N ALA A 237 -0.48 2.71 27.67
CA ALA A 237 -1.40 1.61 27.36
C ALA A 237 -1.90 1.65 25.89
N GLN A 238 -2.19 2.85 25.37
CA GLN A 238 -2.53 3.01 23.94
C GLN A 238 -1.34 2.64 23.04
N ARG A 239 -0.13 3.01 23.43
CA ARG A 239 1.08 2.64 22.70
C ARG A 239 1.29 1.12 22.71
N GLU A 240 1.14 0.46 23.84
CA GLU A 240 1.25 -0.99 23.96
C GLU A 240 0.21 -1.71 23.08
N PHE A 241 -1.02 -1.22 23.06
CA PHE A 241 -2.05 -1.75 22.17
C PHE A 241 -1.67 -1.57 20.69
N GLN A 242 -1.15 -0.42 20.30
CA GLN A 242 -0.63 -0.22 18.94
C GLN A 242 0.45 -1.26 18.60
N LEU A 243 1.40 -1.52 19.49
CA LEU A 243 2.44 -2.52 19.27
C LEU A 243 1.86 -3.93 19.13
N TYR A 244 0.87 -4.27 19.94
CA TYR A 244 0.13 -5.53 19.81
C TYR A 244 -0.58 -5.64 18.45
N ARG A 245 -1.25 -4.58 17.99
CA ARG A 245 -1.91 -4.58 16.69
C ARG A 245 -0.92 -4.58 15.51
N ARG A 246 0.24 -4.00 15.66
CA ARG A 246 1.33 -4.10 14.68
C ARG A 246 1.81 -5.54 14.49
N GLY A 247 1.69 -6.40 15.50
CA GLY A 247 1.90 -7.85 15.35
C GLY A 247 0.99 -8.45 14.27
N ARG A 248 -0.28 -8.04 14.17
CA ARG A 248 -1.21 -8.48 13.11
C ARG A 248 -0.78 -8.00 11.73
N TYR A 249 -0.28 -6.77 11.64
CA TYR A 249 0.27 -6.21 10.42
C TYR A 249 1.49 -7.02 9.92
N VAL A 250 2.38 -7.39 10.82
CA VAL A 250 3.54 -8.25 10.53
C VAL A 250 3.09 -9.64 10.06
N GLU A 251 2.12 -10.25 10.76
CA GLU A 251 1.55 -11.55 10.37
C GLU A 251 1.02 -11.52 8.93
N TYR A 252 0.24 -10.50 8.57
CA TYR A 252 -0.27 -10.36 7.21
C TYR A 252 0.87 -10.26 6.18
N ASN A 253 1.80 -9.34 6.39
CA ASN A 253 2.87 -9.09 5.42
C ASN A 253 3.79 -10.30 5.21
N LEU A 254 4.07 -11.08 6.26
CA LEU A 254 4.97 -12.24 6.14
C LEU A 254 4.25 -13.51 5.68
N VAL A 255 2.95 -13.65 5.93
CA VAL A 255 2.21 -14.91 5.66
C VAL A 255 1.36 -14.82 4.40
N TYR A 256 0.77 -13.67 4.11
CA TYR A 256 -0.26 -13.54 3.07
C TYR A 256 0.06 -12.55 1.96
N ASP A 257 0.93 -11.54 2.20
CA ASP A 257 1.20 -10.54 1.18
C ASP A 257 1.97 -11.13 -0.01
N ARG A 258 1.27 -11.22 -1.15
CA ARG A 258 1.84 -11.81 -2.38
C ARG A 258 3.09 -11.07 -2.85
N GLY A 259 3.12 -9.74 -2.69
CA GLY A 259 4.26 -8.91 -3.07
C GLY A 259 5.50 -9.23 -2.24
N THR A 260 5.36 -9.33 -0.92
CA THR A 260 6.43 -9.73 0.01
C THR A 260 6.93 -11.14 -0.30
N LEU A 261 6.02 -12.11 -0.41
CA LEU A 261 6.37 -13.50 -0.70
C LEU A 261 7.09 -13.64 -2.04
N PHE A 262 6.57 -13.02 -3.10
CA PHE A 262 7.21 -13.01 -4.41
C PHE A 262 8.60 -12.38 -4.36
N GLY A 263 8.73 -11.22 -3.72
CA GLY A 263 10.01 -10.54 -3.60
C GLY A 263 11.07 -11.38 -2.89
N LEU A 264 10.71 -12.03 -1.78
CA LEU A 264 11.62 -12.92 -1.03
C LEU A 264 11.99 -14.17 -1.82
N GLN A 265 11.03 -14.77 -2.53
CA GLN A 265 11.26 -15.99 -3.33
C GLN A 265 12.08 -15.75 -4.59
N THR A 266 12.03 -14.55 -5.16
CA THR A 266 12.74 -14.20 -6.41
C THR A 266 14.07 -13.48 -6.17
N GLY A 267 14.59 -13.50 -4.93
CA GLY A 267 15.87 -12.85 -4.60
C GLY A 267 15.82 -11.33 -4.67
N GLY A 268 14.65 -10.74 -4.39
CA GLY A 268 14.49 -9.29 -4.27
C GLY A 268 15.35 -8.71 -3.15
N ARG A 269 15.51 -7.41 -3.13
CA ARG A 269 16.28 -6.70 -2.10
C ARG A 269 15.58 -6.78 -0.76
N ILE A 270 16.08 -7.60 0.15
CA ILE A 270 15.45 -7.93 1.44
C ILE A 270 15.16 -6.68 2.26
N GLU A 271 16.12 -5.76 2.39
CA GLU A 271 15.97 -4.52 3.14
C GLU A 271 14.86 -3.63 2.59
N SER A 272 14.69 -3.57 1.27
CA SER A 272 13.63 -2.79 0.63
C SER A 272 12.25 -3.46 0.75
N ILE A 273 12.21 -4.80 0.84
CA ILE A 273 10.98 -5.57 1.03
C ILE A 273 10.51 -5.46 2.48
N LEU A 274 11.42 -5.72 3.44
CA LEU A 274 11.09 -5.77 4.87
C LEU A 274 10.98 -4.39 5.52
N VAL A 275 11.24 -3.30 4.78
CA VAL A 275 10.98 -1.94 5.27
C VAL A 275 9.49 -1.72 5.60
N SER A 276 8.59 -2.47 4.97
CA SER A 276 7.14 -2.46 5.24
C SER A 276 6.77 -2.87 6.67
N LEU A 277 7.68 -3.55 7.38
CA LEU A 277 7.44 -3.95 8.77
C LEU A 277 7.74 -2.78 9.73
N PRO A 278 6.96 -2.64 10.82
CA PRO A 278 7.24 -1.64 11.85
C PRO A 278 8.54 -1.94 12.62
N ASN A 279 9.14 -0.92 13.23
CA ASN A 279 10.33 -1.11 14.06
C ASN A 279 10.05 -1.96 15.32
N LEU A 280 8.85 -1.79 15.88
CA LEU A 280 8.40 -2.49 17.07
C LEU A 280 7.02 -3.09 16.82
N ALA A 281 6.85 -4.35 17.22
CA ALA A 281 5.59 -5.07 17.22
C ALA A 281 5.57 -6.03 18.42
N GLY A 282 4.39 -6.39 18.90
CA GLY A 282 4.24 -7.26 20.07
C GLY A 282 3.17 -8.34 19.85
N TRP A 283 3.31 -9.42 20.62
CA TRP A 283 2.32 -10.50 20.71
C TRP A 283 2.04 -10.81 22.16
N SER A 284 0.77 -10.82 22.54
CA SER A 284 0.30 -11.23 23.85
C SER A 284 -0.51 -12.51 23.75
N TYR A 285 -0.31 -13.42 24.71
CA TYR A 285 -1.08 -14.65 24.76
C TYR A 285 -2.45 -14.37 25.38
N ARG A 286 -3.54 -14.52 24.57
CA ARG A 286 -4.93 -14.31 24.97
C ARG A 286 -5.17 -12.99 25.72
N PRO A 287 -4.87 -11.84 25.12
CA PRO A 287 -5.17 -10.57 25.76
C PRO A 287 -6.69 -10.41 25.88
N GLU A 288 -7.12 -9.86 27.00
CA GLU A 288 -8.50 -9.53 27.26
C GLU A 288 -8.67 -8.01 27.29
N TRP A 289 -9.75 -7.53 26.71
CA TRP A 289 -10.10 -6.13 26.67
C TRP A 289 -11.48 -5.93 27.29
N ASP A 290 -11.67 -4.81 27.98
CA ASP A 290 -12.99 -4.49 28.54
C ASP A 290 -14.03 -4.39 27.42
N GLU A 291 -15.25 -4.89 27.66
CA GLU A 291 -16.31 -5.01 26.66
C GLU A 291 -16.68 -3.67 25.98
N ASN A 292 -16.52 -2.55 26.66
CA ASN A 292 -16.82 -1.20 26.15
C ASN A 292 -15.56 -0.42 25.81
N SER A 293 -14.38 -1.07 25.75
CA SER A 293 -13.13 -0.39 25.45
C SER A 293 -13.00 -0.08 23.95
N PRO A 294 -12.24 0.97 23.59
CA PRO A 294 -11.88 1.24 22.19
C PRO A 294 -11.16 0.06 21.52
N GLU A 295 -10.34 -0.67 22.28
CA GLU A 295 -9.59 -1.84 21.83
C GLU A 295 -10.53 -2.97 21.40
N LYS A 296 -11.56 -3.24 22.19
CA LYS A 296 -12.60 -4.22 21.87
C LYS A 296 -13.44 -3.78 20.69
N ARG A 297 -13.83 -2.48 20.65
CA ARG A 297 -14.58 -1.91 19.53
C ARG A 297 -13.80 -1.98 18.22
N LEU A 298 -12.46 -1.82 18.24
CA LEU A 298 -11.64 -1.98 17.04
C LEU A 298 -11.89 -3.34 16.40
N THR A 299 -11.76 -4.42 17.17
CA THR A 299 -11.89 -5.80 16.65
C THR A 299 -13.31 -6.18 16.28
N ASP A 300 -14.28 -5.78 17.09
CA ASP A 300 -15.67 -6.22 16.92
C ASP A 300 -16.42 -5.43 15.85
N TYR A 301 -15.99 -4.18 15.59
CA TYR A 301 -16.69 -3.28 14.69
C TYR A 301 -15.86 -2.87 13.47
N TYR A 302 -14.65 -2.31 13.66
CA TYR A 302 -13.90 -1.70 12.56
C TYR A 302 -13.17 -2.71 11.69
N LEU A 303 -12.75 -3.84 12.26
CA LEU A 303 -12.02 -4.88 11.52
C LEU A 303 -12.94 -5.94 10.89
N LYS A 304 -14.17 -5.52 10.56
CA LYS A 304 -15.13 -6.29 9.76
C LYS A 304 -15.41 -5.55 8.46
N PRO A 305 -15.60 -6.26 7.33
CA PRO A 305 -15.97 -5.62 6.08
C PRO A 305 -17.22 -4.75 6.25
N ARG A 306 -17.18 -3.51 5.77
CA ARG A 306 -18.29 -2.56 5.93
C ARG A 306 -18.44 -1.68 4.69
N ASP A 307 -19.67 -1.32 4.42
CA ASP A 307 -20.02 -0.23 3.53
C ASP A 307 -19.95 1.08 4.30
N TRP A 308 -18.76 1.70 4.29
CA TRP A 308 -18.50 2.94 5.04
C TRP A 308 -19.30 4.13 4.54
N LEU A 309 -19.61 4.18 3.25
CA LEU A 309 -20.32 5.30 2.61
C LEU A 309 -21.83 5.07 2.46
N GLY A 310 -22.35 3.88 2.83
CA GLY A 310 -23.76 3.56 2.70
C GLY A 310 -24.24 3.45 1.26
N LEU A 311 -23.37 3.01 0.33
CA LEU A 311 -23.63 2.93 -1.10
C LEU A 311 -24.20 1.57 -1.55
N GLN A 312 -24.08 0.54 -0.74
CA GLN A 312 -24.69 -0.78 -1.00
C GLN A 312 -26.17 -0.73 -0.62
N LYS A 313 -27.04 -1.02 -1.61
CA LYS A 313 -28.50 -1.10 -1.43
C LYS A 313 -28.93 -2.53 -1.13
#